data_3d2052df5aac2ff41e52ceb1f99dd454
#
_entry.id   3d2052df5aac2ff41e52ceb1f99dd454
#
_cell.length_a   1.000
_cell.length_b   1.000
_cell.length_c   1.000
_cell.angle_alpha   90.00
_cell.angle_beta   90.00
_cell.angle_gamma   90.00
#
_symmetry.space_group_name_H-M   'P 1'
#
loop_
_entity.id
_entity.type
_entity.pdbx_description
1 polymer ?
#
loop_
_entity_poly.entity_id
_entity_poly.type
_entity_poly.pdbx_seq_one_letter_code
_entity_poly.pdbx_strand_id
1 'polypeptide(L)'
;MKDGVGEISGPFSEIMEQTWKLYIIRCGDGTLYTGITVDVEHRFAMHQSGKGAKYTRGRGPLELVYMEECGTHTEALRREIAVKRLSRQ
;
A
#
# COMPACT_ATOMS: atom_id res chain seq x y z
N MET A 1 -16.12 10.87 25.06
CA MET A 1 -15.55 10.56 24.84
C MET A 1 -15.18 10.40 24.90
N LYS A 2 -15.36 10.18 25.05
CA LYS A 2 -14.73 9.63 25.01
C LYS A 2 -14.51 9.41 24.73
N ASP A 3 -14.88 9.40 24.77
CA ASP A 3 -14.39 8.92 24.45
C ASP A 3 -14.35 9.05 23.98
N GLY A 4 -14.76 9.36 24.20
CA GLY A 4 -14.39 9.04 23.66
C GLY A 4 -14.37 9.41 23.26
N VAL A 5 -14.64 9.61 23.41
CA VAL A 5 -14.33 9.73 23.02
C VAL A 5 -13.96 9.59 22.85
N GLY A 6 -13.91 9.59 23.09
CA GLY A 6 -13.41 9.11 22.88
C GLY A 6 -13.37 8.99 22.49
N GLU A 7 -13.65 8.92 22.97
CA GLU A 7 -13.47 8.62 22.22
C GLU A 7 -13.22 9.09 21.23
N ILE A 8 -12.94 9.93 21.64
CA ILE A 8 -12.56 10.29 20.41
C ILE A 8 -11.53 9.47 19.87
N SER A 9 -11.02 8.76 20.55
CA SER A 9 -10.22 7.79 19.97
C SER A 9 -11.13 6.97 19.21
N GLY A 10 -10.89 6.26 18.39
CA GLY A 10 -11.78 5.47 17.66
C GLY A 10 -11.60 5.68 16.20
N PRO A 11 -12.56 5.26 15.38
CA PRO A 11 -12.39 5.27 13.93
C PRO A 11 -12.00 6.62 13.37
N PHE A 12 -12.58 7.69 13.90
CA PHE A 12 -12.25 8.99 13.37
C PHE A 12 -10.79 9.34 13.62
N SER A 13 -10.31 9.08 14.82
CA SER A 13 -8.92 9.35 15.15
C SER A 13 -7.99 8.51 14.30
N GLU A 14 -8.34 7.25 14.07
CA GLU A 14 -7.53 6.38 13.23
C GLU A 14 -7.46 6.90 11.80
N ILE A 15 -8.59 7.36 11.26
CA ILE A 15 -8.59 7.87 9.90
C ILE A 15 -7.69 9.09 9.78
N MET A 16 -7.75 9.98 10.76
CA MET A 16 -6.95 11.18 10.71
C MET A 16 -5.46 10.92 10.85
N GLU A 17 -5.11 9.81 11.49
CA GLU A 17 -3.72 9.50 11.77
C GLU A 17 -3.12 8.45 10.87
N GLN A 18 -3.90 7.92 9.93
CA GLN A 18 -3.37 6.90 9.05
C GLN A 18 -2.27 7.46 8.17
N THR A 19 -1.20 6.70 8.06
CA THR A 19 -0.09 7.06 7.20
C THR A 19 -0.14 6.16 5.97
N TRP A 20 -0.16 6.78 4.80
CA TRP A 20 -0.13 6.02 3.55
C TRP A 20 1.29 5.57 3.27
N LYS A 21 1.40 4.40 2.70
CA LYS A 21 2.68 3.78 2.43
C LYS A 21 2.74 3.37 0.97
N LEU A 22 3.94 3.42 0.42
CA LEU A 22 4.20 2.89 -0.90
C LEU A 22 4.84 1.53 -0.73
N TYR A 23 4.47 0.58 -1.56
CA TYR A 23 5.05 -0.75 -1.50
C TYR A 23 5.34 -1.24 -2.91
N ILE A 24 6.32 -2.14 -3.03
CA ILE A 24 6.68 -2.73 -4.30
C ILE A 24 6.68 -4.24 -4.14
N ILE A 25 6.02 -4.92 -5.07
CA ILE A 25 5.94 -6.38 -5.11
C ILE A 25 6.70 -6.85 -6.34
N ARG A 26 7.56 -7.84 -6.14
CA ARG A 26 8.17 -8.54 -7.26
C ARG A 26 7.34 -9.77 -7.57
N CYS A 27 6.96 -9.91 -8.83
CA CYS A 27 6.16 -11.04 -9.28
C CYS A 27 7.04 -12.21 -9.70
N GLY A 28 6.44 -13.38 -9.83
CA GLY A 28 7.19 -14.57 -10.18
C GLY A 28 7.88 -14.49 -11.54
N ASP A 29 7.38 -13.65 -12.43
CA ASP A 29 8.00 -13.47 -13.74
C ASP A 29 9.05 -12.37 -13.73
N GLY A 30 9.40 -11.83 -12.55
CA GLY A 30 10.44 -10.82 -12.42
C GLY A 30 9.95 -9.39 -12.57
N THR A 31 8.68 -9.18 -12.91
CA THR A 31 8.16 -7.83 -13.04
C THR A 31 7.87 -7.22 -11.67
N LEU A 32 7.79 -5.90 -11.62
CA LEU A 32 7.53 -5.18 -10.38
C LEU A 32 6.19 -4.48 -10.43
N TYR A 33 5.49 -4.49 -9.31
CA TYR A 33 4.24 -3.78 -9.15
C TYR A 33 4.37 -2.81 -8.00
N THR A 34 4.02 -1.53 -8.23
CA THR A 34 4.08 -0.48 -7.23
C THR A 34 2.67 -0.03 -6.88
N GLY A 35 2.38 0.05 -5.58
CA GLY A 35 1.07 0.51 -5.12
C GLY A 35 1.17 1.32 -3.85
N ILE A 36 0.03 1.86 -3.42
CA ILE A 36 -0.04 2.59 -2.16
C ILE A 36 -1.18 2.05 -1.32
N THR A 37 -1.03 2.08 -0.01
CA THR A 37 -2.06 1.61 0.90
C THR A 37 -1.74 2.11 2.31
N VAL A 38 -2.71 2.07 3.20
CA VAL A 38 -2.44 2.34 4.61
C VAL A 38 -2.07 1.06 5.36
N ASP A 39 -2.37 -0.10 4.79
CA ASP A 39 -2.11 -1.38 5.46
C ASP A 39 -1.44 -2.33 4.48
N VAL A 40 -0.11 -2.31 4.48
CA VAL A 40 0.66 -3.07 3.51
C VAL A 40 0.46 -4.58 3.69
N GLU A 41 0.42 -5.06 4.92
CA GLU A 41 0.26 -6.49 5.15
C GLU A 41 -1.06 -7.01 4.61
N HIS A 42 -2.14 -6.28 4.88
CA HIS A 42 -3.45 -6.68 4.40
C HIS A 42 -3.49 -6.64 2.87
N ARG A 43 -2.96 -5.58 2.30
CA ARG A 43 -2.99 -5.42 0.85
C ARG A 43 -2.14 -6.48 0.15
N PHE A 44 -0.99 -6.80 0.72
CA PHE A 44 -0.14 -7.84 0.16
C PHE A 44 -0.84 -9.19 0.21
N ALA A 45 -1.52 -9.48 1.33
CA ALA A 45 -2.27 -10.73 1.43
C ALA A 45 -3.35 -10.81 0.36
N MET A 46 -4.00 -9.69 0.07
CA MET A 46 -5.01 -9.66 -0.99
C MET A 46 -4.38 -9.95 -2.35
N HIS A 47 -3.21 -9.38 -2.61
CA HIS A 47 -2.50 -9.69 -3.87
C HIS A 47 -2.16 -11.15 -3.97
N GLN A 48 -1.67 -11.74 -2.87
CA GLN A 48 -1.30 -13.15 -2.88
C GLN A 48 -2.50 -14.06 -3.13
N SER A 49 -3.67 -13.66 -2.66
CA SER A 49 -4.88 -14.48 -2.83
C SER A 49 -5.57 -14.25 -4.16
N GLY A 50 -5.02 -13.38 -5.01
CA GLY A 50 -5.61 -13.09 -6.31
C GLY A 50 -6.70 -12.05 -6.27
N LYS A 51 -6.89 -11.39 -5.13
CA LYS A 51 -7.94 -10.38 -4.97
C LYS A 51 -7.42 -8.95 -5.02
N GLY A 52 -6.13 -8.79 -5.26
CA GLY A 52 -5.55 -7.46 -5.36
C GLY A 52 -5.66 -6.92 -6.76
N ALA A 53 -4.61 -6.24 -7.21
CA ALA A 53 -4.62 -5.63 -8.53
C ALA A 53 -4.61 -6.70 -9.61
N LYS A 54 -5.25 -6.36 -10.72
CA LYS A 54 -5.27 -7.27 -11.86
C LYS A 54 -3.85 -7.60 -12.33
N TYR A 55 -2.95 -6.65 -12.21
CA TYR A 55 -1.56 -6.82 -12.65
C TYR A 55 -0.88 -7.99 -11.95
N THR A 56 -1.11 -8.16 -10.65
CA THR A 56 -0.43 -9.21 -9.89
C THR A 56 -1.11 -10.56 -9.96
N ARG A 57 -2.34 -10.60 -10.50
CA ARG A 57 -3.09 -11.84 -10.57
C ARG A 57 -2.43 -12.81 -11.53
N GLY A 58 -2.18 -14.03 -11.07
CA GLY A 58 -1.57 -15.04 -11.91
C GLY A 58 -0.08 -14.88 -12.13
N ARG A 59 0.56 -13.94 -11.44
CA ARG A 59 2.00 -13.72 -11.59
C ARG A 59 2.79 -14.16 -10.37
N GLY A 60 2.19 -15.01 -9.55
CA GLY A 60 2.89 -15.51 -8.37
C GLY A 60 4.07 -16.40 -8.71
N PRO A 61 4.90 -16.69 -7.74
CA PRO A 61 4.80 -16.21 -6.37
C PRO A 61 5.12 -14.72 -6.27
N LEU A 62 4.52 -14.06 -5.28
CA LEU A 62 4.71 -12.64 -5.07
C LEU A 62 5.62 -12.42 -3.88
N GLU A 63 6.46 -11.41 -3.96
CA GLU A 63 7.38 -11.06 -2.88
C GLU A 63 7.33 -9.58 -2.63
N LEU A 64 7.12 -9.18 -1.37
CA LEU A 64 7.16 -7.78 -0.99
C LEU A 64 8.63 -7.39 -0.85
N VAL A 65 9.11 -6.53 -1.75
CA VAL A 65 10.54 -6.21 -1.78
C VAL A 65 10.86 -4.80 -1.28
N TYR A 66 9.84 -3.95 -1.10
CA TYR A 66 10.11 -2.59 -0.66
C TYR A 66 8.86 -1.97 -0.04
N MET A 67 9.06 -1.12 0.97
CA MET A 67 7.97 -0.39 1.60
C MET A 67 8.54 0.89 2.17
N GLU A 68 7.80 2.00 2.03
CA GLU A 68 8.18 3.26 2.65
C GLU A 68 6.93 4.00 3.11
N GLU A 69 7.05 4.80 4.15
CA GLU A 69 5.96 5.64 4.62
C GLU A 69 5.99 6.95 3.85
N CYS A 70 4.81 7.39 3.41
CA CYS A 70 4.72 8.57 2.56
C CYS A 70 3.87 9.69 3.15
N GLY A 71 3.10 9.43 4.20
CA GLY A 71 2.27 10.46 4.82
C GLY A 71 0.85 10.45 4.31
N THR A 72 0.41 11.55 3.71
CA THR A 72 -0.97 11.66 3.25
C THR A 72 -1.17 10.87 1.96
N HIS A 73 -2.44 10.68 1.63
CA HIS A 73 -2.79 10.00 0.38
C HIS A 73 -2.19 10.73 -0.83
N THR A 74 -2.25 12.06 -0.81
CA THR A 74 -1.70 12.85 -1.92
C THR A 74 -0.20 12.67 -2.03
N GLU A 75 0.51 12.67 -0.90
CA GLU A 75 1.93 12.46 -0.92
C GLU A 75 2.29 11.08 -1.45
N ALA A 76 1.51 10.08 -1.05
CA ALA A 76 1.75 8.72 -1.54
C ALA A 76 1.52 8.62 -3.04
N LEU A 77 0.47 9.28 -3.55
CA LEU A 77 0.21 9.27 -4.99
C LEU A 77 1.35 9.90 -5.77
N ARG A 78 1.89 11.01 -5.26
CA ARG A 78 3.02 11.66 -5.92
C ARG A 78 4.24 10.75 -5.91
N ARG A 79 4.45 10.07 -4.80
CA ARG A 79 5.59 9.17 -4.70
C ARG A 79 5.43 7.98 -5.64
N GLU A 80 4.21 7.47 -5.74
CA GLU A 80 3.94 6.35 -6.64
C GLU A 80 4.27 6.72 -8.08
N ILE A 81 3.86 7.90 -8.51
CA ILE A 81 4.14 8.36 -9.86
C ILE A 81 5.64 8.45 -10.09
N ALA A 82 6.37 9.02 -9.13
CA ALA A 82 7.81 9.17 -9.27
C ALA A 82 8.51 7.83 -9.35
N VAL A 83 8.12 6.88 -8.51
CA VAL A 83 8.73 5.56 -8.49
C VAL A 83 8.43 4.80 -9.78
N LYS A 84 7.19 4.90 -10.27
CA LYS A 84 6.83 4.22 -11.49
C LYS A 84 7.61 4.74 -12.69
N ARG A 85 7.94 6.03 -12.69
CA ARG A 85 8.78 6.58 -13.76
C ARG A 85 10.16 5.98 -13.72
N LEU A 86 10.71 5.78 -12.53
CA LEU A 86 12.02 5.16 -12.40
C LEU A 86 12.02 3.72 -12.88
N SER A 87 10.96 2.99 -12.57
CA SER A 87 10.92 1.57 -12.90
C SER A 87 10.66 1.30 -14.37
N ARG A 88 10.41 2.34 -15.14
CA ARG A 88 10.24 2.18 -16.59
C ARG A 88 11.55 2.28 -17.36
N GLN A 89 12.62 2.52 -16.64
CA GLN A 89 13.93 2.70 -17.30
C GLN A 89 14.44 1.43 -17.97
#